data_6c4dfccfe5ee18699ef11c1d2aa8a4f2
#
_entry.id   6c4dfccfe5ee18699ef11c1d2aa8a4f2
#
_cell.length_a   1.000
_cell.length_b   1.000
_cell.length_c   1.000
_cell.angle_alpha   90.00
_cell.angle_beta   90.00
_cell.angle_gamma   90.00
#
_symmetry.space_group_name_H-M   'P 1'
#
loop_
_entity.id
_entity.type
_entity.pdbx_description
1 polymer ?
#
loop_
_entity_poly.entity_id
_entity_poly.type
_entity_poly.pdbx_seq_one_letter_code
_entity_poly.pdbx_strand_id
1 'polypeptide(L)'
;MRTLFISLACAAALLSAQPVSAVPVSRIAAVVNGDMITVRELEKALQPELVGQKIDPVKNPQMAAEVRKAVLDKMINDKILLQEAAKEKIEVSDADVDTAIDRIIKDSQLSRDVFFKQLEKEGVSEKVFRERLHVQLVSQRLMSRNVVSKVVVTEDEINDYYRKNMAGFASGRARVAMLVYPVDADAEKWAGDIASGKVSFSDAVRAVSIGPNPQGGGDLGFMELSDMAPGMMEQVSMMKKGDVSPLLTMNANKAQIALLDFEEAENADHSNAVPDSQTAMRIEQILRRPRLQERFQQYTEQLRDKALVDIRK
;
A
#
# COMPACT_ATOMS: atom_id res chain seq x y z
N MET A 1 75.52 71.09 1.93
CA MET A 1 74.50 71.57 0.96
C MET A 1 73.97 70.38 0.19
N ARG A 2 72.67 70.21 0.07
CA ARG A 2 71.89 69.16 -0.56
C ARG A 2 71.63 67.95 0.32
N THR A 3 70.62 68.11 1.12
CA THR A 3 69.86 67.05 1.83
C THR A 3 69.02 66.21 0.89
N LEU A 4 69.29 64.92 0.87
CA LEU A 4 68.51 63.98 0.09
C LEU A 4 67.44 63.33 1.00
N PHE A 5 66.14 63.61 0.75
CA PHE A 5 64.99 62.98 1.42
C PHE A 5 64.78 61.63 0.77
N ILE A 6 64.93 60.56 1.51
CA ILE A 6 64.49 59.20 1.12
C ILE A 6 63.12 58.98 1.73
N SER A 7 62.10 59.03 0.90
CA SER A 7 60.71 58.68 1.28
C SER A 7 60.56 57.16 1.31
N LEU A 8 60.36 56.60 2.52
CA LEU A 8 60.04 55.19 2.73
C LEU A 8 58.51 54.96 2.51
N ALA A 9 58.17 54.43 1.38
CA ALA A 9 56.75 54.01 1.08
C ALA A 9 56.48 52.64 1.73
N CYS A 10 55.78 52.62 2.89
CA CYS A 10 55.20 51.41 3.45
C CYS A 10 53.96 50.96 2.59
N ALA A 11 54.15 49.95 1.76
CA ALA A 11 53.09 49.28 1.10
C ALA A 11 52.38 48.38 2.11
N ALA A 12 51.19 48.82 2.62
CA ALA A 12 50.27 47.98 3.41
C ALA A 12 49.61 46.98 2.48
N ALA A 13 50.07 45.73 2.45
CA ALA A 13 49.39 44.62 1.83
C ALA A 13 48.18 44.25 2.68
N LEU A 14 47.00 44.74 2.30
CA LEU A 14 45.70 44.30 2.79
C LEU A 14 45.50 42.84 2.33
N LEU A 15 45.81 41.89 3.20
CA LEU A 15 45.35 40.51 3.04
C LEU A 15 43.80 40.54 3.09
N SER A 16 43.15 40.50 1.95
CA SER A 16 41.72 40.22 1.82
C SER A 16 41.50 38.77 2.24
N ALA A 17 41.19 38.55 3.51
CA ALA A 17 40.66 37.29 3.99
C ALA A 17 39.30 37.08 3.31
N GLN A 18 39.26 36.24 2.29
CA GLN A 18 38.01 35.80 1.72
C GLN A 18 37.27 34.99 2.80
N PRO A 19 35.98 35.27 3.05
CA PRO A 19 35.21 34.43 3.95
C PRO A 19 35.14 33.03 3.34
N VAL A 20 35.81 32.08 3.96
CA VAL A 20 35.61 30.67 3.69
C VAL A 20 34.13 30.39 4.02
N SER A 21 33.29 30.29 3.00
CA SER A 21 31.94 29.80 3.17
C SER A 21 32.03 28.39 3.76
N ALA A 22 31.86 28.31 5.08
CA ALA A 22 31.73 27.04 5.77
C ALA A 22 30.52 26.34 5.15
N VAL A 23 30.77 25.29 4.38
CA VAL A 23 29.74 24.39 3.93
C VAL A 23 29.01 23.93 5.21
N PRO A 24 27.69 24.19 5.36
CA PRO A 24 27.01 23.81 6.58
C PRO A 24 27.17 22.30 6.77
N VAL A 25 27.89 21.92 7.81
CA VAL A 25 28.04 20.51 8.21
C VAL A 25 26.63 20.01 8.52
N SER A 26 26.07 19.25 7.62
CA SER A 26 24.72 18.66 7.81
C SER A 26 24.78 17.81 9.07
N ARG A 27 23.99 18.18 10.09
CA ARG A 27 23.86 17.38 11.29
C ARG A 27 23.39 15.97 10.91
N ILE A 28 23.91 14.96 11.59
CA ILE A 28 23.52 13.56 11.40
C ILE A 28 22.19 13.35 12.15
N ALA A 29 21.19 12.80 11.48
CA ALA A 29 19.92 12.40 12.08
C ALA A 29 19.99 10.95 12.59
N ALA A 30 20.63 10.06 11.83
CA ALA A 30 20.87 8.66 12.24
C ALA A 30 22.11 8.09 11.54
N VAL A 31 22.65 7.02 12.14
CA VAL A 31 23.68 6.18 11.51
C VAL A 31 23.17 4.74 11.47
N VAL A 32 23.28 4.10 10.30
CA VAL A 32 22.80 2.74 10.07
C VAL A 32 23.95 1.89 9.52
N ASN A 33 24.50 0.99 10.31
CA ASN A 33 25.67 0.16 9.96
C ASN A 33 26.86 0.97 9.38
N GLY A 34 27.06 2.19 9.88
CA GLY A 34 28.08 3.11 9.41
C GLY A 34 27.64 4.12 8.34
N ASP A 35 26.53 3.91 7.66
CA ASP A 35 25.95 4.87 6.71
C ASP A 35 25.15 5.95 7.43
N MET A 36 25.39 7.20 7.07
CA MET A 36 24.72 8.34 7.68
C MET A 36 23.40 8.68 6.98
N ILE A 37 22.44 9.11 7.78
CA ILE A 37 21.25 9.85 7.37
C ILE A 37 21.40 11.26 7.93
N THR A 38 21.46 12.25 7.07
CA THR A 38 21.63 13.64 7.49
C THR A 38 20.28 14.30 7.81
N VAL A 39 20.28 15.30 8.68
CA VAL A 39 19.10 16.13 8.96
C VAL A 39 18.57 16.76 7.68
N ARG A 40 19.44 17.17 6.76
CA ARG A 40 19.03 17.75 5.47
C ARG A 40 18.24 16.77 4.60
N GLU A 41 18.67 15.51 4.54
CA GLU A 41 17.95 14.45 3.81
C GLU A 41 16.60 14.18 4.47
N LEU A 42 16.57 14.11 5.80
CA LEU A 42 15.33 13.93 6.55
C LEU A 42 14.34 15.08 6.32
N GLU A 43 14.77 16.33 6.40
CA GLU A 43 13.91 17.50 6.13
C GLU A 43 13.39 17.50 4.69
N LYS A 44 14.24 17.15 3.72
CA LYS A 44 13.82 17.02 2.32
C LYS A 44 12.75 15.91 2.11
N ALA A 45 12.87 14.80 2.84
CA ALA A 45 11.89 13.72 2.80
C ALA A 45 10.60 14.06 3.56
N LEU A 46 10.69 14.86 4.63
CA LEU A 46 9.59 15.25 5.49
C LEU A 46 8.62 16.23 4.81
N GLN A 47 9.13 17.18 4.02
CA GLN A 47 8.31 18.25 3.43
C GLN A 47 7.11 17.74 2.61
N PRO A 48 7.26 16.80 1.66
CA PRO A 48 6.13 16.27 0.91
C PRO A 48 5.07 15.59 1.80
N GLU A 49 5.51 14.92 2.87
CA GLU A 49 4.60 14.23 3.79
C GLU A 49 3.75 15.22 4.60
N LEU A 50 4.36 16.31 5.09
CA LEU A 50 3.65 17.36 5.80
C LEU A 50 2.63 18.07 4.88
N VAL A 51 3.04 18.36 3.64
CA VAL A 51 2.15 18.99 2.64
C VAL A 51 1.01 18.05 2.27
N GLY A 52 1.29 16.79 1.99
CA GLY A 52 0.29 15.77 1.63
C GLY A 52 -0.77 15.56 2.72
N GLN A 53 -0.35 15.57 3.98
CA GLN A 53 -1.24 15.43 5.15
C GLN A 53 -1.83 16.78 5.63
N LYS A 54 -1.50 17.90 4.96
CA LYS A 54 -1.93 19.27 5.33
C LYS A 54 -1.57 19.65 6.77
N ILE A 55 -0.40 19.20 7.24
CA ILE A 55 0.11 19.48 8.57
C ILE A 55 0.98 20.74 8.54
N ASP A 56 0.55 21.76 9.30
CA ASP A 56 1.36 22.95 9.57
C ASP A 56 2.23 22.67 10.81
N PRO A 57 3.58 22.60 10.68
CA PRO A 57 4.44 22.24 11.79
C PRO A 57 4.45 23.29 12.93
N VAL A 58 4.06 24.52 12.64
CA VAL A 58 3.98 25.59 13.65
C VAL A 58 2.68 25.45 14.45
N LYS A 59 1.56 25.13 13.79
CA LYS A 59 0.25 24.98 14.43
C LYS A 59 0.08 23.63 15.10
N ASN A 60 0.70 22.57 14.55
CA ASN A 60 0.56 21.19 15.00
C ASN A 60 1.94 20.54 15.25
N PRO A 61 2.74 21.04 16.20
CA PRO A 61 4.11 20.58 16.40
C PRO A 61 4.22 19.11 16.82
N GLN A 62 3.24 18.58 17.56
CA GLN A 62 3.22 17.16 17.96
C GLN A 62 3.01 16.24 16.76
N MET A 63 2.02 16.52 15.91
CA MET A 63 1.79 15.75 14.68
C MET A 63 2.98 15.83 13.73
N ALA A 64 3.58 17.00 13.59
CA ALA A 64 4.80 17.16 12.77
C ALA A 64 5.98 16.32 13.33
N ALA A 65 6.12 16.22 14.64
CA ALA A 65 7.14 15.40 15.28
C ALA A 65 6.88 13.89 15.06
N GLU A 66 5.63 13.44 15.10
CA GLU A 66 5.25 12.06 14.80
C GLU A 66 5.54 11.71 13.34
N VAL A 67 5.15 12.57 12.40
CA VAL A 67 5.46 12.37 10.98
C VAL A 67 6.96 12.37 10.75
N ARG A 68 7.71 13.27 11.38
CA ARG A 68 9.18 13.31 11.32
C ARG A 68 9.81 12.00 11.78
N LYS A 69 9.30 11.44 12.89
CA LYS A 69 9.77 10.15 13.41
C LYS A 69 9.46 9.02 12.41
N ALA A 70 8.25 8.97 11.89
CA ALA A 70 7.85 7.96 10.90
C ALA A 70 8.69 8.02 9.62
N VAL A 71 8.98 9.24 9.14
CA VAL A 71 9.86 9.45 7.97
C VAL A 71 11.29 8.99 8.27
N LEU A 72 11.83 9.30 9.44
CA LEU A 72 13.17 8.86 9.84
C LEU A 72 13.24 7.34 9.96
N ASP A 73 12.26 6.70 10.60
CA ASP A 73 12.17 5.24 10.72
C ASP A 73 12.07 4.56 9.34
N LYS A 74 11.29 5.15 8.42
CA LYS A 74 11.24 4.69 7.03
C LYS A 74 12.60 4.79 6.35
N MET A 75 13.30 5.92 6.46
CA MET A 75 14.64 6.11 5.87
C MET A 75 15.66 5.11 6.44
N ILE A 76 15.60 4.82 7.74
CA ILE A 76 16.43 3.80 8.39
C ILE A 76 16.14 2.43 7.79
N ASN A 77 14.87 2.04 7.67
CA ASN A 77 14.47 0.76 7.11
C ASN A 77 14.88 0.63 5.64
N ASP A 78 14.65 1.69 4.82
CA ASP A 78 15.08 1.71 3.42
C ASP A 78 16.60 1.51 3.30
N LYS A 79 17.39 2.13 4.19
CA LYS A 79 18.85 1.98 4.21
C LYS A 79 19.27 0.55 4.58
N ILE A 80 18.63 -0.06 5.58
CA ILE A 80 18.85 -1.46 5.97
C ILE A 80 18.56 -2.40 4.80
N LEU A 81 17.42 -2.20 4.12
CA LEU A 81 17.02 -3.01 2.96
C LEU A 81 18.00 -2.87 1.80
N LEU A 82 18.47 -1.66 1.50
CA LEU A 82 19.47 -1.43 0.46
C LEU A 82 20.81 -2.10 0.78
N GLN A 83 21.26 -2.02 2.04
CA GLN A 83 22.47 -2.69 2.47
C GLN A 83 22.36 -4.21 2.37
N GLU A 84 21.22 -4.77 2.75
CA GLU A 84 20.99 -6.21 2.62
C GLU A 84 20.91 -6.65 1.16
N ALA A 85 20.23 -5.88 0.32
CA ALA A 85 20.17 -6.12 -1.12
C ALA A 85 21.58 -6.11 -1.75
N ALA A 86 22.45 -5.17 -1.33
CA ALA A 86 23.83 -5.11 -1.78
C ALA A 86 24.64 -6.34 -1.35
N LYS A 87 24.47 -6.83 -0.10
CA LYS A 87 25.10 -8.08 0.39
C LYS A 87 24.66 -9.28 -0.44
N GLU A 88 23.37 -9.35 -0.81
CA GLU A 88 22.82 -10.41 -1.63
C GLU A 88 23.06 -10.23 -3.12
N LYS A 89 23.79 -9.20 -3.54
CA LYS A 89 24.07 -8.85 -4.94
C LYS A 89 22.79 -8.71 -5.78
N ILE A 90 21.77 -8.06 -5.17
CA ILE A 90 20.56 -7.71 -5.86
C ILE A 90 20.78 -6.34 -6.52
N GLU A 91 20.82 -6.35 -7.85
CA GLU A 91 21.08 -5.17 -8.65
C GLU A 91 19.82 -4.76 -9.41
N VAL A 92 19.61 -3.47 -9.56
CA VAL A 92 18.58 -2.85 -10.42
C VAL A 92 19.32 -1.92 -11.37
N SER A 93 19.23 -2.18 -12.66
CA SER A 93 19.86 -1.36 -13.69
C SER A 93 19.05 -0.10 -14.00
N ASP A 94 19.69 0.89 -14.63
CA ASP A 94 18.98 2.07 -15.15
C ASP A 94 17.89 1.69 -16.15
N ALA A 95 18.10 0.63 -16.96
CA ALA A 95 17.10 0.11 -17.89
C ALA A 95 15.86 -0.46 -17.17
N ASP A 96 16.04 -1.10 -16.00
CA ASP A 96 14.91 -1.54 -15.16
C ASP A 96 14.09 -0.35 -14.66
N VAL A 97 14.78 0.72 -14.24
CA VAL A 97 14.14 1.97 -13.81
C VAL A 97 13.38 2.62 -14.95
N ASP A 98 13.99 2.70 -16.15
CA ASP A 98 13.32 3.23 -17.34
C ASP A 98 12.07 2.43 -17.71
N THR A 99 12.17 1.11 -17.70
CA THR A 99 11.03 0.22 -17.96
C THR A 99 9.90 0.44 -16.95
N ALA A 100 10.23 0.64 -15.68
CA ALA A 100 9.23 0.92 -14.64
C ALA A 100 8.59 2.30 -14.83
N ILE A 101 9.37 3.31 -15.19
CA ILE A 101 8.87 4.65 -15.53
C ILE A 101 7.90 4.58 -16.71
N ASP A 102 8.26 3.91 -17.80
CA ASP A 102 7.43 3.79 -18.99
C ASP A 102 6.09 3.09 -18.67
N ARG A 103 6.11 2.09 -17.77
CA ARG A 103 4.88 1.45 -17.29
C ARG A 103 3.99 2.43 -16.52
N ILE A 104 4.56 3.18 -15.58
CA ILE A 104 3.82 4.18 -14.77
C ILE A 104 3.20 5.24 -15.69
N ILE A 105 3.96 5.74 -16.67
CA ILE A 105 3.48 6.71 -17.65
C ILE A 105 2.32 6.13 -18.47
N LYS A 106 2.46 4.89 -18.95
CA LYS A 106 1.40 4.19 -19.70
C LYS A 106 0.13 4.04 -18.86
N ASP A 107 0.26 3.63 -17.61
CA ASP A 107 -0.87 3.43 -16.70
C ASP A 107 -1.55 4.76 -16.34
N SER A 108 -0.79 5.86 -16.27
CA SER A 108 -1.33 7.21 -16.04
C SER A 108 -2.01 7.84 -17.26
N GLN A 109 -1.88 7.23 -18.45
CA GLN A 109 -2.39 7.75 -19.73
C GLN A 109 -1.85 9.15 -20.10
N LEU A 110 -0.71 9.55 -19.56
CA LEU A 110 -0.04 10.82 -19.84
C LEU A 110 1.10 10.63 -20.81
N SER A 111 1.51 11.72 -21.49
CA SER A 111 2.80 11.73 -22.19
C SER A 111 3.94 11.90 -21.16
N ARG A 112 5.16 11.42 -21.50
CA ARG A 112 6.33 11.53 -20.64
C ARG A 112 6.59 12.97 -20.18
N ASP A 113 6.50 13.93 -21.11
CA ASP A 113 6.72 15.34 -20.81
C ASP A 113 5.69 15.92 -19.84
N VAL A 114 4.41 15.54 -20.01
CA VAL A 114 3.33 15.98 -19.11
C VAL A 114 3.50 15.38 -17.73
N PHE A 115 3.85 14.10 -17.65
CA PHE A 115 4.10 13.40 -16.40
C PHE A 115 5.22 14.06 -15.58
N PHE A 116 6.39 14.30 -16.18
CA PHE A 116 7.50 14.93 -15.45
C PHE A 116 7.24 16.40 -15.13
N LYS A 117 6.56 17.16 -15.99
CA LYS A 117 6.14 18.52 -15.65
C LYS A 117 5.17 18.57 -14.46
N GLN A 118 4.34 17.57 -14.31
CA GLN A 118 3.44 17.49 -13.15
C GLN A 118 4.24 17.20 -11.87
N LEU A 119 5.18 16.24 -11.90
CA LEU A 119 6.06 15.96 -10.79
C LEU A 119 6.90 17.19 -10.36
N GLU A 120 7.41 17.96 -11.33
CA GLU A 120 8.14 19.19 -11.03
C GLU A 120 7.28 20.24 -10.32
N LYS A 121 6.00 20.38 -10.70
CA LYS A 121 5.06 21.25 -9.99
C LYS A 121 4.82 20.80 -8.52
N GLU A 122 4.92 19.50 -8.27
CA GLU A 122 4.85 18.90 -6.95
C GLU A 122 6.21 18.95 -6.20
N GLY A 123 7.24 19.58 -6.80
CA GLY A 123 8.56 19.71 -6.20
C GLY A 123 9.46 18.46 -6.34
N VAL A 124 9.09 17.51 -7.20
CA VAL A 124 9.84 16.26 -7.43
C VAL A 124 10.53 16.31 -8.79
N SER A 125 11.86 16.46 -8.84
CA SER A 125 12.61 16.38 -10.10
C SER A 125 12.67 14.94 -10.62
N GLU A 126 12.86 14.78 -11.95
CA GLU A 126 13.04 13.45 -12.58
C GLU A 126 14.14 12.64 -11.87
N LYS A 127 15.27 13.27 -11.54
CA LYS A 127 16.37 12.60 -10.81
C LYS A 127 15.92 12.02 -9.48
N VAL A 128 15.18 12.80 -8.67
CA VAL A 128 14.68 12.35 -7.37
C VAL A 128 13.64 11.23 -7.54
N PHE A 129 12.79 11.33 -8.57
CA PHE A 129 11.82 10.29 -8.87
C PHE A 129 12.50 8.98 -9.26
N ARG A 130 13.52 9.02 -10.12
CA ARG A 130 14.32 7.86 -10.52
C ARG A 130 15.03 7.21 -9.33
N GLU A 131 15.64 8.00 -8.47
CA GLU A 131 16.30 7.51 -7.23
C GLU A 131 15.31 6.80 -6.32
N ARG A 132 14.13 7.36 -6.11
CA ARG A 132 13.06 6.72 -5.30
C ARG A 132 12.59 5.41 -5.92
N LEU A 133 12.37 5.40 -7.24
CA LEU A 133 11.93 4.21 -7.96
C LEU A 133 13.01 3.12 -7.94
N HIS A 134 14.28 3.47 -8.08
CA HIS A 134 15.39 2.52 -7.94
C HIS A 134 15.38 1.85 -6.55
N VAL A 135 15.28 2.63 -5.46
CA VAL A 135 15.17 2.09 -4.09
C VAL A 135 13.97 1.17 -3.96
N GLN A 136 12.82 1.56 -4.50
CA GLN A 136 11.61 0.75 -4.48
C GLN A 136 11.79 -0.58 -5.23
N LEU A 137 12.40 -0.57 -6.41
CA LEU A 137 12.66 -1.78 -7.21
C LEU A 137 13.65 -2.72 -6.52
N VAL A 138 14.71 -2.18 -5.90
CA VAL A 138 15.67 -2.98 -5.13
C VAL A 138 14.95 -3.65 -3.95
N SER A 139 14.18 -2.89 -3.18
CA SER A 139 13.40 -3.41 -2.05
C SER A 139 12.41 -4.49 -2.50
N GLN A 140 11.72 -4.27 -3.63
CA GLN A 140 10.79 -5.23 -4.20
C GLN A 140 11.48 -6.54 -4.61
N ARG A 141 12.67 -6.47 -5.26
CA ARG A 141 13.45 -7.67 -5.61
C ARG A 141 13.91 -8.44 -4.38
N LEU A 142 14.40 -7.72 -3.36
CA LEU A 142 14.80 -8.32 -2.08
C LEU A 142 13.62 -9.03 -1.41
N MET A 143 12.45 -8.37 -1.32
CA MET A 143 11.24 -8.95 -0.74
C MET A 143 10.73 -10.14 -1.56
N SER A 144 10.74 -10.04 -2.88
CA SER A 144 10.36 -11.15 -3.76
C SER A 144 11.20 -12.40 -3.48
N ARG A 145 12.52 -12.23 -3.32
CA ARG A 145 13.47 -13.33 -3.07
C ARG A 145 13.36 -13.93 -1.67
N ASN A 146 13.22 -13.08 -0.63
CA ASN A 146 13.34 -13.53 0.76
C ASN A 146 12.01 -13.73 1.47
N VAL A 147 10.95 -13.16 0.94
CA VAL A 147 9.60 -13.23 1.52
C VAL A 147 8.65 -13.97 0.59
N VAL A 148 8.40 -13.41 -0.62
CA VAL A 148 7.34 -13.91 -1.51
C VAL A 148 7.62 -15.34 -1.99
N SER A 149 8.86 -15.63 -2.39
CA SER A 149 9.28 -16.97 -2.86
C SER A 149 9.30 -18.05 -1.76
N LYS A 150 9.26 -17.64 -0.49
CA LYS A 150 9.28 -18.55 0.66
C LYS A 150 7.89 -18.90 1.19
N VAL A 151 6.87 -18.22 0.68
CA VAL A 151 5.48 -18.48 1.06
C VAL A 151 4.83 -19.32 -0.02
N VAL A 152 4.62 -20.58 0.28
CA VAL A 152 3.96 -21.56 -0.59
C VAL A 152 2.62 -21.91 0.06
N VAL A 153 1.59 -22.00 -0.77
CA VAL A 153 0.30 -22.60 -0.44
C VAL A 153 0.18 -23.84 -1.32
N THR A 154 -0.04 -24.99 -0.72
CA THR A 154 -0.14 -26.26 -1.44
C THR A 154 -1.56 -26.52 -1.95
N GLU A 155 -1.70 -27.37 -2.95
CA GLU A 155 -3.01 -27.82 -3.44
C GLU A 155 -3.82 -28.50 -2.34
N ASP A 156 -3.18 -29.27 -1.47
CA ASP A 156 -3.84 -29.91 -0.33
C ASP A 156 -4.43 -28.87 0.63
N GLU A 157 -3.70 -27.79 0.91
CA GLU A 157 -4.21 -26.71 1.76
C GLU A 157 -5.40 -25.97 1.12
N ILE A 158 -5.35 -25.78 -0.20
CA ILE A 158 -6.46 -25.18 -0.97
C ILE A 158 -7.67 -26.10 -0.91
N ASN A 159 -7.49 -27.39 -1.18
CA ASN A 159 -8.57 -28.37 -1.15
C ASN A 159 -9.15 -28.52 0.27
N ASP A 160 -8.30 -28.53 1.29
CA ASP A 160 -8.74 -28.60 2.69
C ASP A 160 -9.54 -27.36 3.10
N TYR A 161 -9.09 -26.17 2.69
CA TYR A 161 -9.83 -24.93 2.93
C TYR A 161 -11.18 -24.96 2.23
N TYR A 162 -11.20 -25.40 0.98
CA TYR A 162 -12.43 -25.53 0.19
C TYR A 162 -13.41 -26.48 0.87
N ARG A 163 -12.99 -27.70 1.20
CA ARG A 163 -13.84 -28.70 1.88
C ARG A 163 -14.41 -28.20 3.21
N LYS A 164 -13.60 -27.52 4.01
CA LYS A 164 -13.99 -27.03 5.33
C LYS A 164 -14.89 -25.82 5.32
N ASN A 165 -14.75 -24.96 4.31
CA ASN A 165 -15.38 -23.64 4.34
C ASN A 165 -16.35 -23.38 3.17
N MET A 166 -16.24 -24.13 2.09
CA MET A 166 -16.95 -23.79 0.85
C MET A 166 -17.68 -24.98 0.20
N ALA A 167 -17.26 -26.22 0.44
CA ALA A 167 -17.84 -27.39 -0.24
C ALA A 167 -19.31 -27.62 0.14
N GLY A 168 -19.69 -27.34 1.40
CA GLY A 168 -21.07 -27.39 1.85
C GLY A 168 -21.96 -26.38 1.16
N PHE A 169 -21.38 -25.27 0.73
CA PHE A 169 -22.11 -24.27 -0.03
C PHE A 169 -22.38 -24.69 -1.48
N ALA A 170 -21.54 -25.52 -2.09
CA ALA A 170 -21.71 -25.93 -3.49
C ALA A 170 -22.99 -26.76 -3.75
N SER A 171 -23.59 -27.32 -2.72
CA SER A 171 -24.78 -28.19 -2.79
C SER A 171 -25.93 -27.74 -1.87
N GLY A 172 -25.92 -26.48 -1.42
CA GLY A 172 -26.92 -25.94 -0.52
C GLY A 172 -27.81 -24.87 -1.13
N ARG A 173 -28.74 -24.36 -0.30
CA ARG A 173 -29.61 -23.24 -0.63
C ARG A 173 -29.25 -22.04 0.26
N ALA A 174 -29.16 -20.88 -0.34
CA ALA A 174 -28.93 -19.64 0.40
C ALA A 174 -30.13 -18.70 0.28
N ARG A 175 -30.52 -18.09 1.40
CA ARG A 175 -31.41 -16.95 1.40
C ARG A 175 -30.61 -15.70 1.40
N VAL A 176 -30.69 -14.95 0.31
CA VAL A 176 -29.87 -13.75 0.10
C VAL A 176 -30.74 -12.52 -0.08
N ALA A 177 -30.24 -11.37 0.32
CA ALA A 177 -30.81 -10.08 -0.02
C ALA A 177 -29.84 -9.29 -0.88
N MET A 178 -30.37 -8.48 -1.81
CA MET A 178 -29.58 -7.69 -2.75
C MET A 178 -29.90 -6.20 -2.63
N LEU A 179 -28.82 -5.40 -2.56
CA LEU A 179 -28.84 -3.95 -2.65
C LEU A 179 -28.12 -3.54 -3.93
N VAL A 180 -28.85 -2.92 -4.85
CA VAL A 180 -28.29 -2.37 -6.10
C VAL A 180 -28.37 -0.86 -6.03
N TYR A 181 -27.21 -0.21 -6.11
CA TYR A 181 -27.11 1.25 -6.05
C TYR A 181 -27.39 1.87 -7.43
N PRO A 182 -28.19 2.94 -7.50
CA PRO A 182 -28.24 3.75 -8.71
C PRO A 182 -26.87 4.43 -8.97
N VAL A 183 -26.59 4.77 -10.22
CA VAL A 183 -25.28 5.31 -10.65
C VAL A 183 -24.91 6.60 -9.93
N ASP A 184 -25.89 7.40 -9.56
CA ASP A 184 -25.76 8.68 -8.86
C ASP A 184 -25.69 8.56 -7.32
N ALA A 185 -25.85 7.35 -6.78
CA ALA A 185 -25.75 7.12 -5.35
C ALA A 185 -24.29 7.01 -4.88
N ASP A 186 -23.99 7.55 -3.71
CA ASP A 186 -22.72 7.35 -3.02
C ASP A 186 -22.67 5.95 -2.37
N ALA A 187 -22.37 4.93 -3.20
CA ALA A 187 -22.33 3.54 -2.78
C ALA A 187 -21.29 3.27 -1.71
N GLU A 188 -20.14 3.97 -1.74
CA GLU A 188 -19.06 3.86 -0.76
C GLU A 188 -19.51 4.31 0.63
N LYS A 189 -20.21 5.42 0.69
CA LYS A 189 -20.77 5.94 1.95
C LYS A 189 -21.79 4.97 2.54
N TRP A 190 -22.73 4.49 1.72
CA TRP A 190 -23.73 3.54 2.17
C TRP A 190 -23.11 2.22 2.66
N ALA A 191 -22.12 1.70 1.93
CA ALA A 191 -21.39 0.51 2.35
C ALA A 191 -20.65 0.71 3.66
N GLY A 192 -20.04 1.87 3.88
CA GLY A 192 -19.40 2.24 5.15
C GLY A 192 -20.40 2.37 6.31
N ASP A 193 -21.56 2.99 6.08
CA ASP A 193 -22.62 3.13 7.09
C ASP A 193 -23.21 1.75 7.46
N ILE A 194 -23.35 0.82 6.49
CA ILE A 194 -23.77 -0.56 6.75
C ILE A 194 -22.69 -1.32 7.54
N ALA A 195 -21.44 -1.27 7.09
CA ALA A 195 -20.34 -1.99 7.73
C ALA A 195 -20.10 -1.53 9.17
N SER A 196 -20.34 -0.26 9.48
CA SER A 196 -20.26 0.29 10.84
C SER A 196 -21.50 0.04 11.71
N GLY A 197 -22.54 -0.59 11.16
CA GLY A 197 -23.81 -0.85 11.84
C GLY A 197 -24.67 0.40 12.07
N LYS A 198 -24.34 1.53 11.46
CA LYS A 198 -25.09 2.79 11.56
C LYS A 198 -26.42 2.72 10.83
N VAL A 199 -26.49 1.95 9.76
CA VAL A 199 -27.70 1.67 8.98
C VAL A 199 -27.80 0.16 8.79
N SER A 200 -29.00 -0.43 8.97
CA SER A 200 -29.20 -1.82 8.66
C SER A 200 -29.21 -2.04 7.14
N PHE A 201 -28.77 -3.23 6.70
CA PHE A 201 -28.81 -3.57 5.26
C PHE A 201 -30.21 -3.39 4.67
N SER A 202 -31.25 -3.88 5.35
CA SER A 202 -32.64 -3.79 4.88
C SER A 202 -33.15 -2.34 4.81
N ASP A 203 -32.71 -1.45 5.72
CA ASP A 203 -33.08 -0.04 5.67
C ASP A 203 -32.37 0.69 4.53
N ALA A 204 -31.10 0.36 4.30
CA ALA A 204 -30.37 0.88 3.14
C ALA A 204 -31.04 0.46 1.83
N VAL A 205 -31.46 -0.83 1.72
CA VAL A 205 -32.20 -1.30 0.55
C VAL A 205 -33.48 -0.51 0.32
N ARG A 206 -34.29 -0.31 1.35
CA ARG A 206 -35.54 0.48 1.25
C ARG A 206 -35.29 1.92 0.84
N ALA A 207 -34.17 2.48 1.28
CA ALA A 207 -33.86 3.89 1.06
C ALA A 207 -33.31 4.18 -0.34
N VAL A 208 -32.48 3.28 -0.90
CA VAL A 208 -31.69 3.63 -2.09
C VAL A 208 -31.66 2.55 -3.18
N SER A 209 -32.14 1.31 -2.93
CA SER A 209 -31.99 0.22 -3.89
C SER A 209 -32.90 0.38 -5.11
N ILE A 210 -32.32 0.19 -6.29
CA ILE A 210 -33.04 -0.02 -7.55
C ILE A 210 -33.15 -1.51 -7.92
N GLY A 211 -32.66 -2.38 -7.03
CA GLY A 211 -32.69 -3.82 -7.19
C GLY A 211 -34.06 -4.44 -6.91
N PRO A 212 -34.14 -5.78 -6.90
CA PRO A 212 -35.39 -6.50 -6.66
C PRO A 212 -35.87 -6.35 -5.21
N ASN A 213 -37.17 -6.41 -5.01
CA ASN A 213 -37.87 -6.42 -3.72
C ASN A 213 -37.41 -5.34 -2.71
N PRO A 214 -37.31 -4.04 -3.07
CA PRO A 214 -36.79 -3.02 -2.18
C PRO A 214 -37.64 -2.84 -0.91
N GLN A 215 -38.96 -3.01 -0.98
CA GLN A 215 -39.85 -2.92 0.17
C GLN A 215 -39.67 -4.08 1.17
N GLY A 216 -39.27 -5.26 0.66
CA GLY A 216 -38.91 -6.42 1.47
C GLY A 216 -37.47 -6.45 1.93
N GLY A 217 -36.74 -5.33 1.83
CA GLY A 217 -35.33 -5.26 2.21
C GLY A 217 -34.38 -5.99 1.26
N GLY A 218 -34.82 -6.21 0.00
CA GLY A 218 -34.01 -6.86 -1.03
C GLY A 218 -34.01 -8.39 -0.95
N ASP A 219 -34.77 -8.98 -0.04
CA ASP A 219 -34.82 -10.43 0.16
C ASP A 219 -35.33 -11.16 -1.08
N LEU A 220 -34.54 -12.09 -1.61
CA LEU A 220 -34.82 -12.90 -2.80
C LEU A 220 -35.40 -14.30 -2.45
N GLY A 221 -35.53 -14.60 -1.14
CA GLY A 221 -35.85 -15.93 -0.68
C GLY A 221 -34.70 -16.92 -0.77
N PHE A 222 -35.02 -18.20 -0.53
CA PHE A 222 -34.05 -19.28 -0.73
C PHE A 222 -33.91 -19.60 -2.22
N MET A 223 -32.68 -19.70 -2.67
CA MET A 223 -32.35 -20.14 -4.02
C MET A 223 -31.18 -21.14 -3.97
N GLU A 224 -31.20 -22.10 -4.89
CA GLU A 224 -30.09 -23.04 -5.03
C GLU A 224 -28.84 -22.27 -5.44
N LEU A 225 -27.71 -22.63 -4.87
CA LEU A 225 -26.46 -21.98 -5.22
C LEU A 225 -26.06 -22.20 -6.67
N SER A 226 -26.39 -23.35 -7.23
CA SER A 226 -26.24 -23.67 -8.65
C SER A 226 -26.99 -22.71 -9.58
N ASP A 227 -28.10 -22.10 -9.12
CA ASP A 227 -28.91 -21.18 -9.90
C ASP A 227 -28.42 -19.72 -9.81
N MET A 228 -27.50 -19.47 -8.93
CA MET A 228 -26.90 -18.13 -8.78
C MET A 228 -25.94 -17.82 -9.93
N ALA A 229 -25.86 -16.54 -10.31
CA ALA A 229 -24.80 -16.09 -11.20
C ALA A 229 -23.41 -16.39 -10.56
N PRO A 230 -22.40 -16.81 -11.36
CA PRO A 230 -21.12 -17.27 -10.82
C PRO A 230 -20.46 -16.31 -9.81
N GLY A 231 -20.48 -15.01 -10.07
CA GLY A 231 -19.92 -14.00 -9.15
C GLY A 231 -20.73 -13.84 -7.85
N MET A 232 -22.03 -14.10 -7.88
CA MET A 232 -22.88 -14.10 -6.67
C MET A 232 -22.63 -15.37 -5.85
N MET A 233 -22.66 -16.53 -6.49
CA MET A 233 -22.38 -17.81 -5.84
C MET A 233 -21.02 -17.79 -5.14
N GLU A 234 -20.00 -17.32 -5.85
CA GLU A 234 -18.65 -17.19 -5.32
C GLU A 234 -18.60 -16.28 -4.08
N GLN A 235 -19.28 -15.13 -4.12
CA GLN A 235 -19.32 -14.21 -3.00
C GLN A 235 -20.06 -14.82 -1.81
N VAL A 236 -21.23 -15.40 -2.04
CA VAL A 236 -22.07 -16.03 -0.99
C VAL A 236 -21.35 -17.19 -0.32
N SER A 237 -20.59 -18.02 -1.08
CA SER A 237 -19.83 -19.15 -0.54
C SER A 237 -18.73 -18.77 0.46
N MET A 238 -18.31 -17.50 0.51
CA MET A 238 -17.31 -16.99 1.46
C MET A 238 -17.93 -16.27 2.66
N MET A 239 -19.27 -16.12 2.68
CA MET A 239 -19.97 -15.38 3.71
C MET A 239 -20.53 -16.32 4.78
N LYS A 240 -20.64 -15.82 5.99
CA LYS A 240 -21.39 -16.44 7.08
C LYS A 240 -22.78 -15.82 7.14
N LYS A 241 -23.71 -16.53 7.76
CA LYS A 241 -25.05 -15.98 8.04
C LYS A 241 -24.94 -14.65 8.77
N GLY A 242 -25.57 -13.63 8.21
CA GLY A 242 -25.54 -12.25 8.69
C GLY A 242 -24.47 -11.35 8.05
N ASP A 243 -23.56 -11.91 7.28
CA ASP A 243 -22.52 -11.11 6.60
C ASP A 243 -23.10 -10.33 5.41
N VAL A 244 -22.48 -9.17 5.15
CA VAL A 244 -22.73 -8.36 3.96
C VAL A 244 -21.46 -8.32 3.12
N SER A 245 -21.61 -8.51 1.81
CA SER A 245 -20.48 -8.50 0.87
C SER A 245 -19.81 -7.11 0.78
N PRO A 246 -18.54 -7.03 0.36
CA PRO A 246 -17.98 -5.80 -0.19
C PRO A 246 -18.83 -5.29 -1.37
N LEU A 247 -18.53 -4.05 -1.81
CA LEU A 247 -19.13 -3.52 -3.04
C LEU A 247 -18.69 -4.35 -4.24
N LEU A 248 -19.68 -4.84 -4.97
CA LEU A 248 -19.53 -5.61 -6.21
C LEU A 248 -19.91 -4.72 -7.39
N THR A 249 -19.28 -4.94 -8.53
CA THR A 249 -19.70 -4.30 -9.78
C THR A 249 -20.59 -5.28 -10.54
N MET A 250 -21.85 -4.90 -10.75
CA MET A 250 -22.84 -5.67 -11.52
C MET A 250 -23.31 -4.82 -12.69
N ASN A 251 -22.85 -5.16 -13.90
CA ASN A 251 -23.05 -4.35 -15.09
C ASN A 251 -22.53 -2.90 -14.90
N ALA A 252 -23.41 -1.89 -15.01
CA ALA A 252 -23.06 -0.48 -14.81
C ALA A 252 -23.24 0.01 -13.37
N ASN A 253 -23.80 -0.82 -12.48
CA ASN A 253 -24.16 -0.44 -11.11
C ASN A 253 -23.24 -1.10 -10.08
N LYS A 254 -23.14 -0.49 -8.90
CA LYS A 254 -22.57 -1.13 -7.72
C LYS A 254 -23.67 -1.89 -6.98
N ALA A 255 -23.32 -3.00 -6.35
CA ALA A 255 -24.25 -3.83 -5.59
C ALA A 255 -23.57 -4.39 -4.33
N GLN A 256 -24.39 -4.77 -3.36
CA GLN A 256 -24.00 -5.59 -2.21
C GLN A 256 -25.02 -6.71 -2.01
N ILE A 257 -24.55 -7.81 -1.43
CA ILE A 257 -25.35 -8.99 -1.11
C ILE A 257 -25.26 -9.21 0.40
N ALA A 258 -26.38 -9.50 1.04
CA ALA A 258 -26.41 -9.99 2.43
C ALA A 258 -26.83 -11.47 2.43
N LEU A 259 -26.10 -12.31 3.16
CA LEU A 259 -26.47 -13.70 3.41
C LEU A 259 -27.39 -13.77 4.64
N LEU A 260 -28.70 -13.94 4.40
CA LEU A 260 -29.70 -13.97 5.46
C LEU A 260 -29.76 -15.33 6.16
N ASP A 261 -29.69 -16.40 5.38
CA ASP A 261 -29.71 -17.78 5.88
C ASP A 261 -29.02 -18.72 4.91
N PHE A 262 -28.68 -19.91 5.39
CA PHE A 262 -28.07 -20.95 4.59
C PHE A 262 -28.56 -22.33 5.05
N GLU A 263 -28.95 -23.16 4.11
CA GLU A 263 -29.31 -24.55 4.33
C GLU A 263 -28.38 -25.44 3.53
N GLU A 264 -27.59 -26.24 4.23
CA GLU A 264 -26.73 -27.25 3.61
C GLU A 264 -27.59 -28.40 3.05
N ALA A 265 -27.21 -28.95 1.88
CA ALA A 265 -27.87 -30.11 1.35
C ALA A 265 -27.68 -31.31 2.27
N GLU A 266 -28.78 -31.93 2.69
CA GLU A 266 -28.75 -33.17 3.49
C GLU A 266 -27.99 -34.26 2.70
N ASN A 267 -26.95 -34.83 3.32
CA ASN A 267 -26.11 -35.93 2.80
C ASN A 267 -25.13 -35.60 1.66
N ALA A 268 -24.71 -34.35 1.48
CA ALA A 268 -23.66 -34.07 0.53
C ALA A 268 -22.30 -34.55 1.09
N ASP A 269 -21.71 -35.58 0.47
CA ASP A 269 -20.34 -36.02 0.76
C ASP A 269 -19.35 -35.09 0.10
N HIS A 270 -18.73 -34.21 0.91
CA HIS A 270 -17.75 -33.22 0.44
C HIS A 270 -16.31 -33.70 0.58
N SER A 271 -16.08 -34.96 0.98
CA SER A 271 -14.73 -35.49 1.26
C SER A 271 -13.78 -35.39 0.05
N ASN A 272 -14.32 -35.49 -1.17
CA ASN A 272 -13.56 -35.44 -2.42
C ASN A 272 -13.82 -34.13 -3.21
N ALA A 273 -14.51 -33.15 -2.62
CA ALA A 273 -14.79 -31.89 -3.32
C ALA A 273 -13.49 -31.10 -3.57
N VAL A 274 -13.32 -30.66 -4.80
CA VAL A 274 -12.19 -29.81 -5.23
C VAL A 274 -12.73 -28.53 -5.84
N PRO A 275 -12.06 -27.38 -5.63
CA PRO A 275 -12.47 -26.12 -6.23
C PRO A 275 -12.19 -26.10 -7.74
N ASP A 276 -12.97 -25.33 -8.50
CA ASP A 276 -12.56 -24.94 -9.85
C ASP A 276 -11.32 -24.04 -9.81
N SER A 277 -10.69 -23.80 -10.97
CA SER A 277 -9.44 -23.06 -11.06
C SER A 277 -9.52 -21.63 -10.54
N GLN A 278 -10.67 -20.95 -10.71
CA GLN A 278 -10.86 -19.57 -10.25
C GLN A 278 -10.99 -19.52 -8.72
N THR A 279 -11.81 -20.42 -8.18
CA THR A 279 -11.96 -20.59 -6.72
C THR A 279 -10.66 -20.99 -6.06
N ALA A 280 -9.90 -21.91 -6.66
CA ALA A 280 -8.58 -22.32 -6.18
C ALA A 280 -7.59 -21.15 -6.08
N MET A 281 -7.47 -20.34 -7.14
CA MET A 281 -6.62 -19.13 -7.13
C MET A 281 -7.02 -18.14 -6.03
N ARG A 282 -8.31 -17.99 -5.78
CA ARG A 282 -8.82 -17.10 -4.74
C ARG A 282 -8.54 -17.62 -3.34
N ILE A 283 -8.73 -18.91 -3.11
CA ILE A 283 -8.35 -19.56 -1.85
C ILE A 283 -6.85 -19.43 -1.62
N GLU A 284 -6.03 -19.64 -2.65
CA GLU A 284 -4.59 -19.42 -2.57
C GLU A 284 -4.28 -17.99 -2.08
N GLN A 285 -4.92 -16.97 -2.62
CA GLN A 285 -4.73 -15.59 -2.18
C GLN A 285 -5.16 -15.36 -0.72
N ILE A 286 -6.27 -15.95 -0.31
CA ILE A 286 -6.78 -15.87 1.08
C ILE A 286 -5.77 -16.46 2.05
N LEU A 287 -5.25 -17.65 1.76
CA LEU A 287 -4.28 -18.35 2.60
C LEU A 287 -2.89 -17.70 2.57
N ARG A 288 -2.49 -17.18 1.41
CA ARG A 288 -1.17 -16.61 1.17
C ARG A 288 -1.00 -15.22 1.80
N ARG A 289 -2.05 -14.37 1.78
CA ARG A 289 -1.97 -12.99 2.28
C ARG A 289 -1.48 -12.89 3.73
N PRO A 290 -2.08 -13.57 4.73
CA PRO A 290 -1.63 -13.49 6.12
C PRO A 290 -0.21 -14.02 6.29
N ARG A 291 0.17 -15.11 5.60
CA ARG A 291 1.52 -15.68 5.63
C ARG A 291 2.57 -14.73 5.06
N LEU A 292 2.22 -14.02 3.98
CA LEU A 292 3.08 -12.99 3.41
C LEU A 292 3.29 -11.84 4.39
N GLN A 293 2.22 -11.38 5.05
CA GLN A 293 2.29 -10.31 6.02
C GLN A 293 3.15 -10.69 7.23
N GLU A 294 2.92 -11.86 7.79
CA GLU A 294 3.72 -12.39 8.90
C GLU A 294 5.19 -12.54 8.51
N ARG A 295 5.46 -13.17 7.36
CA ARG A 295 6.83 -13.35 6.86
C ARG A 295 7.55 -12.03 6.59
N PHE A 296 6.82 -11.05 6.06
CA PHE A 296 7.35 -9.70 5.84
C PHE A 296 7.75 -9.04 7.16
N GLN A 297 6.88 -9.10 8.18
CA GLN A 297 7.18 -8.56 9.50
C GLN A 297 8.41 -9.25 10.11
N GLN A 298 8.42 -10.57 10.15
CA GLN A 298 9.54 -11.35 10.67
C GLN A 298 10.86 -11.00 9.96
N TYR A 299 10.84 -10.88 8.63
CA TYR A 299 12.04 -10.56 7.87
C TYR A 299 12.54 -9.15 8.15
N THR A 300 11.66 -8.17 8.18
CA THR A 300 12.03 -6.77 8.46
C THR A 300 12.52 -6.58 9.91
N GLU A 301 11.92 -7.24 10.87
CA GLU A 301 12.38 -7.26 12.26
C GLU A 301 13.78 -7.88 12.37
N GLN A 302 13.99 -9.06 11.76
CA GLN A 302 15.30 -9.72 11.74
C GLN A 302 16.40 -8.83 11.14
N LEU A 303 16.10 -8.09 10.08
CA LEU A 303 17.06 -7.16 9.49
C LEU A 303 17.33 -5.97 10.41
N ARG A 304 16.30 -5.46 11.08
CA ARG A 304 16.45 -4.33 12.02
C ARG A 304 17.24 -4.73 13.27
N ASP A 305 17.01 -5.91 13.80
CA ASP A 305 17.72 -6.44 14.98
C ASP A 305 19.23 -6.67 14.72
N LYS A 306 19.58 -7.02 13.49
CA LYS A 306 20.96 -7.19 13.05
C LYS A 306 21.66 -5.86 12.74
N ALA A 307 20.90 -4.81 12.52
CA ALA A 307 21.44 -3.52 12.14
C ALA A 307 21.88 -2.70 13.36
N LEU A 308 23.06 -2.09 13.26
CA LEU A 308 23.52 -1.10 14.25
C LEU A 308 22.91 0.27 13.89
N VAL A 309 21.89 0.68 14.64
CA VAL A 309 21.18 1.95 14.41
C VAL A 309 21.45 2.90 15.58
N ASP A 310 22.01 4.07 15.29
CA ASP A 310 22.26 5.16 16.24
C ASP A 310 21.48 6.40 15.79
N ILE A 311 20.42 6.74 16.50
CA ILE A 311 19.58 7.92 16.21
C ILE A 311 20.09 9.10 17.02
N ARG A 312 20.51 10.17 16.34
CA ARG A 312 21.03 11.40 16.94
C ARG A 312 19.88 12.36 17.26
N LYS A 313 19.90 12.89 18.50
CA LYS A 313 18.92 13.89 18.95
C LYS A 313 19.33 15.31 18.59
#